data_b35d8ed871b80df1efa5cae9765fbec6
#
_entry.id   b35d8ed871b80df1efa5cae9765fbec6
#
_cell.length_a   1.000
_cell.length_b   1.000
_cell.length_c   1.000
_cell.angle_alpha   90.00
_cell.angle_beta   90.00
_cell.angle_gamma   90.00
#
_symmetry.space_group_name_H-M   'P 1'
#
loop_
_entity.id
_entity.type
_entity.pdbx_description
1 polymer ?
#
loop_
_entity_poly.entity_id
_entity_poly.type
_entity_poly.pdbx_seq_one_letter_code
_entity_poly.pdbx_strand_id
1 'polypeptide(L)'
;MAEFISSDTINVGKGDVIWFKSFGAPVSWVNPDDYPLVCPEQGAFVGYKVGLTLNKYLALTPCIIKLSILEDAKRSSAYSNKCRCDKAKVLDITTLGGQKVNIASSYYDNSFIYEVNKEVSVPDFDEDRWHECAPGIHFFMSEKEALNYRW
;
A
#
# COMPACT_ATOMS: atom_id res chain seq x y z
N MET A 1 0.48 -8.08 -13.74
CA MET A 1 1.73 -7.60 -13.77
C MET A 1 2.18 -7.48 -15.14
N ALA A 2 2.92 -6.56 -15.28
CA ALA A 2 3.58 -6.63 -16.47
C ALA A 2 4.06 -8.00 -16.51
N GLU A 3 3.76 -8.57 -17.51
CA GLU A 3 4.10 -9.88 -17.65
C GLU A 3 5.54 -10.01 -17.88
N PHE A 4 6.14 -10.62 -17.02
CA PHE A 4 7.42 -11.06 -17.31
C PHE A 4 7.29 -12.38 -17.94
N ILE A 5 8.03 -12.67 -18.88
CA ILE A 5 7.99 -13.91 -19.43
C ILE A 5 8.77 -14.84 -18.64
N SER A 6 8.44 -16.01 -18.78
CA SER A 6 8.90 -17.09 -18.11
C SER A 6 10.22 -17.00 -17.64
N SER A 7 10.56 -17.57 -16.99
CA SER A 7 11.81 -17.24 -16.66
C SER A 7 11.97 -15.81 -16.82
N ASP A 8 10.95 -15.27 -16.98
CA ASP A 8 10.79 -13.99 -17.48
C ASP A 8 10.90 -12.99 -16.41
N THR A 9 10.69 -13.38 -15.21
CA THR A 9 10.80 -12.50 -14.10
C THR A 9 12.24 -12.35 -13.75
N ILE A 10 12.62 -11.13 -13.59
CA ILE A 10 13.97 -10.78 -13.26
C ILE A 10 13.96 -10.11 -11.92
N ASN A 11 14.94 -10.38 -11.13
CA ASN A 11 15.12 -9.63 -9.90
C ASN A 11 15.50 -8.22 -10.27
N VAL A 12 14.71 -7.28 -9.79
CA VAL A 12 14.92 -5.89 -10.10
C VAL A 12 15.35 -5.17 -8.86
N GLY A 13 16.54 -4.61 -8.92
CA GLY A 13 17.03 -3.74 -7.88
C GLY A 13 17.06 -2.31 -8.41
N LYS A 14 17.33 -1.38 -7.53
CA LYS A 14 17.43 0.01 -7.92
C LYS A 14 18.58 0.17 -8.91
N GLY A 15 18.31 0.82 -10.02
CA GLY A 15 19.30 1.00 -11.08
C GLY A 15 19.34 -0.11 -12.09
N ASP A 16 18.67 -1.20 -11.83
CA ASP A 16 18.58 -2.27 -12.82
C ASP A 16 17.56 -1.95 -13.89
N VAL A 17 17.43 -2.82 -14.86
CA VAL A 17 16.39 -2.68 -15.87
C VAL A 17 15.38 -3.79 -15.72
N ILE A 18 14.16 -3.53 -16.13
CA ILE A 18 13.09 -4.49 -16.15
C ILE A 18 12.87 -4.96 -17.55
N TRP A 19 12.79 -6.27 -17.71
CA TRP A 19 12.51 -6.91 -18.98
C TRP A 19 11.02 -7.19 -19.08
N PHE A 20 10.39 -6.64 -20.11
CA PHE A 20 9.01 -6.93 -20.39
C PHE A 20 8.87 -7.61 -21.72
N LYS A 21 7.92 -8.51 -21.80
CA LYS A 21 7.58 -9.15 -23.05
C LYS A 21 6.07 -9.25 -23.13
N SER A 22 5.52 -8.66 -24.16
CA SER A 22 4.11 -8.81 -24.47
C SER A 22 3.98 -9.93 -25.48
N PHE A 23 2.78 -10.46 -25.60
CA PHE A 23 2.54 -11.52 -26.54
C PHE A 23 2.84 -11.09 -27.95
N GLY A 24 3.74 -11.78 -28.60
CA GLY A 24 4.10 -11.49 -29.96
C GLY A 24 4.81 -10.18 -30.17
N ALA A 25 5.04 -9.42 -29.13
CA ALA A 25 5.73 -8.15 -29.24
C ALA A 25 7.21 -8.32 -28.91
N PRO A 26 8.05 -7.41 -29.39
CA PRO A 26 9.44 -7.46 -29.00
C PRO A 26 9.60 -7.16 -27.52
N VAL A 27 10.67 -7.66 -26.98
CA VAL A 27 11.02 -7.37 -25.59
C VAL A 27 11.44 -5.93 -25.49
N SER A 28 11.00 -5.26 -24.42
CA SER A 28 11.46 -3.90 -24.15
C SER A 28 12.13 -3.83 -22.80
N TRP A 29 13.03 -2.90 -22.67
CA TRP A 29 13.76 -2.64 -21.45
C TRP A 29 13.22 -1.37 -20.81
N VAL A 30 12.94 -1.43 -19.51
CA VAL A 30 12.47 -0.27 -18.77
C VAL A 30 13.39 -0.08 -17.59
N ASN A 31 13.88 1.14 -17.42
CA ASN A 31 14.70 1.47 -16.26
C ASN A 31 13.77 1.49 -15.03
N PRO A 32 14.07 0.70 -13.99
CA PRO A 32 13.23 0.68 -12.80
C PRO A 32 12.99 2.05 -12.17
N ASP A 33 14.01 2.91 -12.19
CA ASP A 33 13.87 4.23 -11.57
C ASP A 33 12.87 5.12 -12.32
N ASP A 34 12.59 4.80 -13.59
CA ASP A 34 11.62 5.52 -14.39
C ASP A 34 10.22 4.93 -14.32
N TYR A 35 10.06 3.81 -13.61
CA TYR A 35 8.76 3.17 -13.50
C TYR A 35 7.84 4.09 -12.70
N PRO A 36 6.65 4.43 -13.23
CA PRO A 36 5.79 5.42 -12.57
C PRO A 36 5.29 4.93 -11.22
N LEU A 37 5.11 5.86 -10.31
CA LEU A 37 4.45 5.56 -9.04
C LEU A 37 2.96 5.40 -9.27
N VAL A 38 2.37 4.48 -8.53
CA VAL A 38 0.92 4.29 -8.53
C VAL A 38 0.25 5.42 -7.76
N CYS A 39 0.88 5.88 -6.68
CA CYS A 39 0.37 7.00 -5.90
C CYS A 39 0.98 8.32 -6.38
N PRO A 40 0.36 9.46 -6.07
CA PRO A 40 0.92 10.77 -6.42
C PRO A 40 2.32 10.96 -5.83
N GLU A 41 3.21 11.54 -6.60
CA GLU A 41 4.57 11.79 -6.16
C GLU A 41 4.64 12.94 -5.16
N GLN A 42 3.69 13.85 -5.23
CA GLN A 42 3.66 15.04 -4.38
C GLN A 42 2.24 15.32 -3.92
N GLY A 43 2.14 16.09 -2.84
CA GLY A 43 0.86 16.52 -2.32
C GLY A 43 0.21 15.52 -1.39
N ALA A 44 -0.85 15.93 -0.74
CA ALA A 44 -1.64 15.06 0.11
C ALA A 44 -2.69 14.34 -0.75
N PHE A 45 -3.01 13.12 -0.36
CA PHE A 45 -4.03 12.33 -1.06
C PHE A 45 -4.59 11.28 -0.12
N VAL A 46 -5.63 10.59 -0.58
CA VAL A 46 -6.32 9.58 0.22
C VAL A 46 -5.90 8.19 -0.21
N GLY A 47 -5.63 7.33 0.76
CA GLY A 47 -5.36 5.93 0.53
C GLY A 47 -6.23 5.07 1.43
N TYR A 48 -6.26 3.77 1.14
CA TYR A 48 -7.13 2.81 1.82
C TYR A 48 -6.36 1.55 2.16
N LYS A 49 -6.72 0.95 3.28
CA LYS A 49 -6.19 -0.35 3.65
C LYS A 49 -7.21 -1.12 4.45
N VAL A 50 -7.03 -2.42 4.54
CA VAL A 50 -7.84 -3.27 5.40
C VAL A 50 -7.11 -3.45 6.73
N GLY A 51 -7.84 -3.32 7.80
CA GLY A 51 -7.35 -3.62 9.14
C GLY A 51 -8.32 -4.48 9.88
N LEU A 52 -8.08 -4.65 11.17
CA LEU A 52 -8.95 -5.42 12.06
C LEU A 52 -9.45 -4.55 13.21
N THR A 53 -10.71 -4.70 13.55
CA THR A 53 -11.29 -4.00 14.68
C THR A 53 -12.20 -4.96 15.45
N LEU A 54 -12.61 -4.55 16.64
CA LEU A 54 -13.63 -5.30 17.38
C LEU A 54 -14.99 -4.75 17.02
N ASN A 55 -15.92 -5.64 16.70
CA ASN A 55 -17.29 -5.23 16.47
C ASN A 55 -18.03 -5.10 17.80
N LYS A 56 -19.32 -4.80 17.76
CA LYS A 56 -20.12 -4.60 18.98
C LYS A 56 -20.24 -5.86 19.84
N TYR A 57 -19.92 -7.02 19.29
CA TYR A 57 -19.92 -8.29 20.01
C TYR A 57 -18.53 -8.67 20.50
N LEU A 58 -17.55 -7.77 20.40
CA LEU A 58 -16.15 -7.98 20.77
C LEU A 58 -15.46 -9.07 19.94
N ALA A 59 -15.96 -9.30 18.73
CA ALA A 59 -15.32 -10.22 17.81
C ALA A 59 -14.49 -9.43 16.82
N LEU A 60 -13.32 -9.97 16.46
CA LEU A 60 -12.46 -9.34 15.45
C LEU A 60 -13.15 -9.36 14.10
N THR A 61 -13.13 -8.25 13.41
CA THR A 61 -13.75 -8.14 12.10
C THR A 61 -12.90 -7.25 11.20
N PRO A 62 -12.84 -7.53 9.90
CA PRO A 62 -12.14 -6.66 8.97
C PRO A 62 -12.82 -5.30 8.84
N CYS A 63 -12.01 -4.29 8.59
CA CYS A 63 -12.50 -2.94 8.38
C CYS A 63 -11.69 -2.25 7.31
N ILE A 64 -12.25 -1.18 6.75
CA ILE A 64 -11.52 -0.31 5.83
C ILE A 64 -11.05 0.90 6.61
N ILE A 65 -9.76 1.15 6.54
CA ILE A 65 -9.12 2.32 7.13
C ILE A 65 -8.85 3.31 6.01
N LYS A 66 -9.44 4.49 6.11
CA LYS A 66 -9.24 5.55 5.15
C LYS A 66 -8.17 6.49 5.69
N LEU A 67 -7.14 6.71 4.92
CA LEU A 67 -5.97 7.48 5.35
C LEU A 67 -5.80 8.73 4.49
N SER A 68 -5.39 9.80 5.12
CA SER A 68 -4.83 10.95 4.40
C SER A 68 -3.33 10.79 4.43
N ILE A 69 -2.74 10.58 3.26
CA ILE A 69 -1.29 10.54 3.14
C ILE A 69 -0.83 11.99 3.13
N LEU A 70 -0.05 12.37 4.12
CA LEU A 70 0.30 13.76 4.33
C LEU A 70 1.22 14.29 3.24
N GLU A 71 1.15 15.60 3.01
CA GLU A 71 1.93 16.21 1.93
C GLU A 71 3.42 15.95 2.07
N ASP A 72 3.94 15.95 3.29
CA ASP A 72 5.35 15.70 3.55
C ASP A 72 5.68 14.23 3.82
N ALA A 73 4.74 13.34 3.61
CA ALA A 73 4.98 11.91 3.81
C ALA A 73 5.87 11.36 2.69
N LYS A 74 6.82 10.53 3.07
CA LYS A 74 7.55 9.73 2.11
C LYS A 74 6.60 8.66 1.59
N ARG A 75 6.69 8.36 0.31
CA ARG A 75 5.77 7.43 -0.34
C ARG A 75 6.49 6.64 -1.40
N SER A 76 5.97 5.44 -1.66
CA SER A 76 6.60 4.53 -2.59
C SER A 76 5.60 3.54 -3.15
N SER A 77 5.85 3.08 -4.36
CA SER A 77 5.20 1.90 -4.93
C SER A 77 6.22 1.21 -5.82
N ALA A 78 6.08 -0.10 -5.98
CA ALA A 78 6.96 -0.87 -6.84
C ALA A 78 6.19 -1.29 -8.10
N TYR A 79 5.92 -2.56 -8.26
CA TYR A 79 5.26 -3.06 -9.48
C TYR A 79 3.75 -3.11 -9.36
N SER A 80 3.27 -3.49 -8.18
CA SER A 80 1.84 -3.70 -7.98
C SER A 80 1.20 -2.38 -7.58
N ASN A 81 -0.11 -2.40 -7.38
CA ASN A 81 -0.83 -1.23 -6.89
C ASN A 81 -0.72 -1.05 -5.37
N LYS A 82 0.11 -1.84 -4.70
CA LYS A 82 0.36 -1.68 -3.27
C LYS A 82 1.38 -0.57 -3.05
N CYS A 83 1.03 0.36 -2.21
CA CYS A 83 1.85 1.52 -1.91
C CYS A 83 2.30 1.50 -0.45
N ARG A 84 3.32 2.29 -0.14
CA ARG A 84 3.82 2.46 1.23
C ARG A 84 4.06 3.93 1.51
N CYS A 85 3.87 4.35 2.74
CA CYS A 85 4.26 5.68 3.18
C CYS A 85 4.81 5.61 4.61
N ASP A 86 5.44 6.70 5.04
CA ASP A 86 6.00 6.75 6.39
C ASP A 86 5.06 7.38 7.40
N LYS A 87 4.07 8.14 6.99
CA LYS A 87 3.10 8.75 7.90
C LYS A 87 1.79 9.05 7.20
N ALA A 88 0.74 9.01 7.98
CA ALA A 88 -0.61 9.30 7.49
C ALA A 88 -1.50 9.72 8.65
N LYS A 89 -2.61 10.38 8.32
CA LYS A 89 -3.65 10.69 9.30
C LYS A 89 -4.84 9.80 9.03
N VAL A 90 -5.40 9.20 10.07
CA VAL A 90 -6.57 8.35 9.92
C VAL A 90 -7.81 9.20 9.80
N LEU A 91 -8.51 9.09 8.69
CA LEU A 91 -9.71 9.88 8.43
C LEU A 91 -10.97 9.17 8.89
N ASP A 92 -11.04 7.86 8.69
CA ASP A 92 -12.26 7.10 8.94
C ASP A 92 -11.94 5.62 9.03
N ILE A 93 -12.72 4.89 9.80
CA ILE A 93 -12.61 3.44 9.90
C ILE A 93 -14.04 2.89 9.87
N THR A 94 -14.31 2.00 8.91
CA THR A 94 -15.63 1.42 8.72
C THR A 94 -15.52 -0.08 8.55
N THR A 95 -16.31 -0.84 9.32
CA THR A 95 -16.35 -2.29 9.12
C THR A 95 -16.96 -2.61 7.76
N LEU A 96 -16.75 -3.82 7.28
CA LEU A 96 -17.32 -4.22 5.99
C LEU A 96 -18.87 -4.23 6.06
N GLY A 97 -19.43 -4.34 7.24
CA GLY A 97 -20.88 -4.23 7.42
C GLY A 97 -21.39 -2.80 7.50
N GLY A 98 -20.51 -1.80 7.40
CA GLY A 98 -20.92 -0.40 7.39
C GLY A 98 -20.90 0.31 8.74
N GLN A 99 -20.45 -0.35 9.79
CA GLN A 99 -20.38 0.27 11.12
C GLN A 99 -19.14 1.14 11.24
N LYS A 100 -19.31 2.39 11.69
CA LYS A 100 -18.20 3.27 11.97
C LYS A 100 -17.58 2.90 13.30
N VAL A 101 -16.25 2.85 13.33
CA VAL A 101 -15.51 2.56 14.56
C VAL A 101 -14.38 3.58 14.70
N ASN A 102 -13.84 3.69 15.89
CA ASN A 102 -12.82 4.70 16.16
C ASN A 102 -11.40 4.17 16.14
N ILE A 103 -11.23 2.87 16.26
CA ILE A 103 -9.90 2.27 16.42
C ILE A 103 -9.82 0.95 15.68
N ALA A 104 -8.66 0.67 15.11
CA ALA A 104 -8.38 -0.59 14.45
C ALA A 104 -6.89 -0.88 14.54
N SER A 105 -6.50 -2.11 14.27
CA SER A 105 -5.10 -2.47 14.18
C SER A 105 -4.73 -2.80 12.74
N SER A 106 -3.44 -2.81 12.48
CA SER A 106 -2.94 -3.38 11.24
C SER A 106 -3.33 -4.85 11.17
N TYR A 107 -3.58 -5.34 9.97
CA TYR A 107 -4.04 -6.72 9.80
C TYR A 107 -3.00 -7.74 10.27
N TYR A 108 -1.71 -7.46 10.02
CA TYR A 108 -0.64 -8.39 10.36
C TYR A 108 0.12 -8.02 11.63
N ASP A 109 -0.13 -6.83 12.18
CA ASP A 109 0.56 -6.38 13.39
C ASP A 109 -0.47 -5.72 14.30
N ASN A 110 -0.99 -6.50 15.24
CA ASN A 110 -2.03 -6.01 16.12
C ASN A 110 -1.54 -4.98 17.15
N SER A 111 -0.25 -4.73 17.21
CA SER A 111 0.28 -3.67 18.06
C SER A 111 0.33 -2.33 17.33
N PHE A 112 0.18 -2.31 16.01
CA PHE A 112 0.17 -1.08 15.24
C PHE A 112 -1.27 -0.58 15.14
N ILE A 113 -1.56 0.50 15.84
CA ILE A 113 -2.94 0.96 16.05
C ILE A 113 -3.25 2.19 15.20
N TYR A 114 -4.41 2.17 14.57
CA TYR A 114 -4.98 3.29 13.83
C TYR A 114 -6.16 3.82 14.62
N GLU A 115 -6.17 5.12 14.88
CA GLU A 115 -7.26 5.76 15.60
C GLU A 115 -7.73 6.97 14.80
N VAL A 116 -9.04 7.11 14.62
CA VAL A 116 -9.61 8.19 13.81
C VAL A 116 -9.13 9.54 14.32
N ASN A 117 -8.74 10.40 13.38
CA ASN A 117 -8.21 11.76 13.60
C ASN A 117 -6.80 11.80 14.21
N LYS A 118 -6.13 10.67 14.32
CA LYS A 118 -4.75 10.63 14.80
C LYS A 118 -3.80 10.33 13.65
N GLU A 119 -2.57 10.82 13.79
CA GLU A 119 -1.51 10.47 12.85
C GLU A 119 -0.85 9.18 13.27
N VAL A 120 -0.39 8.42 12.29
CA VAL A 120 0.45 7.25 12.49
C VAL A 120 1.71 7.44 11.68
N SER A 121 2.81 6.89 12.16
CA SER A 121 4.08 6.97 11.46
C SER A 121 4.94 5.76 11.74
N VAL A 122 5.86 5.49 10.83
CA VAL A 122 6.88 4.45 11.01
C VAL A 122 8.24 5.11 10.87
N PRO A 123 9.13 4.93 11.85
CA PRO A 123 10.43 5.59 11.82
C PRO A 123 11.44 4.91 10.89
N ASP A 124 11.22 3.66 10.56
CA ASP A 124 12.14 2.85 9.78
C ASP A 124 11.67 2.62 8.35
N PHE A 125 11.00 3.60 7.77
CA PHE A 125 10.52 3.51 6.40
C PHE A 125 11.68 3.21 5.45
N ASP A 126 11.53 2.16 4.65
CA ASP A 126 12.51 1.77 3.66
C ASP A 126 12.28 2.57 2.38
N GLU A 127 13.23 3.42 2.00
CA GLU A 127 13.08 4.28 0.84
C GLU A 127 13.38 3.56 -0.48
N ASP A 128 13.85 2.33 -0.44
CA ASP A 128 14.01 1.54 -1.66
C ASP A 128 12.63 1.09 -2.14
N ARG A 129 12.16 1.71 -3.21
CA ARG A 129 10.80 1.48 -3.69
C ARG A 129 10.57 0.02 -4.11
N TRP A 130 11.60 -0.72 -4.39
CA TRP A 130 11.45 -2.09 -4.88
C TRP A 130 11.26 -3.10 -3.76
N HIS A 131 11.42 -2.68 -2.52
CA HIS A 131 11.11 -3.51 -1.36
C HIS A 131 9.63 -3.32 -1.00
N GLU A 132 8.76 -3.97 -1.74
CA GLU A 132 7.32 -3.75 -1.63
C GLU A 132 6.72 -4.11 -0.27
N CYS A 133 7.30 -5.10 0.39
CA CYS A 133 6.84 -5.56 1.69
C CYS A 133 7.67 -5.03 2.87
N ALA A 134 8.53 -4.06 2.61
CA ALA A 134 9.38 -3.47 3.64
C ALA A 134 8.59 -2.59 4.61
N PRO A 135 9.22 -2.12 5.69
CA PRO A 135 8.55 -1.26 6.65
C PRO A 135 7.92 -0.03 6.01
N GLY A 136 6.74 0.30 6.49
CA GLY A 136 5.94 1.40 5.99
C GLY A 136 4.47 1.14 6.27
N ILE A 137 3.66 2.16 6.10
CA ILE A 137 2.22 2.02 6.17
C ILE A 137 1.76 1.63 4.77
N HIS A 138 1.27 0.40 4.61
CA HIS A 138 0.84 -0.11 3.30
C HIS A 138 -0.58 0.33 3.02
N PHE A 139 -0.83 0.75 1.80
CA PHE A 139 -2.16 1.22 1.41
C PHE A 139 -2.38 1.03 -0.09
N PHE A 140 -3.61 1.26 -0.51
CA PHE A 140 -4.01 1.23 -1.91
C PHE A 140 -4.74 2.51 -2.26
N MET A 141 -4.84 2.80 -3.55
CA MET A 141 -5.46 4.04 -4.00
C MET A 141 -6.99 3.96 -4.01
N SER A 142 -7.58 2.77 -3.87
CA SER A 142 -9.03 2.61 -3.80
C SER A 142 -9.41 1.55 -2.79
N GLU A 143 -10.66 1.62 -2.30
CA GLU A 143 -11.19 0.60 -1.41
C GLU A 143 -11.21 -0.76 -2.09
N LYS A 144 -11.58 -0.79 -3.36
CA LYS A 144 -11.67 -2.05 -4.10
C LYS A 144 -10.33 -2.75 -4.15
N GLU A 145 -9.27 -2.01 -4.41
CA GLU A 145 -7.93 -2.59 -4.45
C GLU A 145 -7.53 -3.11 -3.07
N ALA A 146 -7.83 -2.34 -2.02
CA ALA A 146 -7.53 -2.76 -0.66
C ALA A 146 -8.27 -4.05 -0.30
N LEU A 147 -9.55 -4.14 -0.67
CA LEU A 147 -10.36 -5.33 -0.38
C LEU A 147 -9.92 -6.53 -1.19
N ASN A 148 -9.42 -6.32 -2.40
CA ASN A 148 -9.00 -7.42 -3.26
C ASN A 148 -7.61 -7.95 -2.94
N TYR A 149 -6.84 -7.22 -2.16
CA TYR A 149 -5.53 -7.67 -1.77
C TYR A 149 -5.67 -8.82 -0.77
N ARG A 150 -4.79 -9.79 -0.86
CA ARG A 150 -4.84 -10.92 0.08
C ARG A 150 -4.12 -10.55 1.36
N TRP A 151 -4.91 -10.37 2.35
CA TRP A 151 -4.42 -9.99 3.68
C TRP A 151 -4.13 -11.21 4.53
#